data_bf7eae8547f7d9126932891ff6f63e52
#
_entry.id   bf7eae8547f7d9126932891ff6f63e52
#
_cell.length_a   1.000
_cell.length_b   1.000
_cell.length_c   1.000
_cell.angle_alpha   90.00
_cell.angle_beta   90.00
_cell.angle_gamma   90.00
#
_symmetry.space_group_name_H-M   'P 1'
#
loop_
_entity.id
_entity.type
_entity.pdbx_description
1 polymer ?
#
loop_
_entity_poly.entity_id
_entity_poly.type
_entity_poly.pdbx_seq_one_letter_code
_entity_poly.pdbx_strand_id
1 'polypeptide(L)'
;MKNKRSQNSPYVTLNSSYATLEKALGYSFKDKRLLEQALTHKSCKLALNNERLEFLGDAVLGLVIGELLYHKFYQYDEGKLSKLRASIVSAHGFTKLAKVIALQDYLRVSSSEEISNGREKPSILSSAFEALMAGVYLEAGLAKVRKITQNLLNRAYKRLDLEHLFMDYKTALQELTQAQFCVIPTYQLLKEKGPDHHKEFEMALYIQDKIYATAKGKSKKEAEQQCAYQALQKLKEAK
;
A
#
# COMPACT_ATOMS: atom_id res chain seq x y z
N MET A 1 -17.77 -38.95 -15.06
CA MET A 1 -16.64 -39.31 -14.17
C MET A 1 -16.52 -38.23 -13.09
N LYS A 2 -16.86 -38.54 -11.84
CA LYS A 2 -16.86 -37.63 -10.71
C LYS A 2 -15.41 -37.39 -10.26
N ASN A 3 -14.93 -36.15 -10.33
CA ASN A 3 -13.63 -35.74 -9.83
C ASN A 3 -13.57 -35.99 -8.31
N LYS A 4 -12.79 -36.96 -7.89
CA LYS A 4 -12.46 -37.20 -6.48
C LYS A 4 -11.70 -35.97 -5.96
N ARG A 5 -12.35 -35.12 -5.17
CA ARG A 5 -11.68 -34.13 -4.34
C ARG A 5 -10.68 -34.87 -3.44
N SER A 6 -9.42 -34.55 -3.51
CA SER A 6 -8.37 -34.97 -2.58
C SER A 6 -8.72 -34.39 -1.20
N GLN A 7 -9.27 -35.27 -0.32
CA GLN A 7 -9.85 -34.88 0.99
C GLN A 7 -8.81 -34.68 2.10
N ASN A 8 -7.50 -34.56 1.82
CA ASN A 8 -6.46 -34.51 2.85
C ASN A 8 -5.43 -33.40 2.64
N SER A 9 -5.78 -32.26 2.01
CA SER A 9 -4.87 -31.12 1.97
C SER A 9 -4.99 -30.32 3.28
N PRO A 10 -3.89 -30.06 4.01
CA PRO A 10 -3.91 -29.27 5.25
C PRO A 10 -4.21 -27.79 5.01
N TYR A 11 -4.41 -27.37 3.77
CA TYR A 11 -4.65 -25.98 3.38
C TYR A 11 -5.67 -25.88 2.25
N VAL A 12 -6.33 -24.71 2.19
CA VAL A 12 -7.25 -24.34 1.13
C VAL A 12 -6.46 -23.64 0.02
N THR A 13 -6.55 -24.14 -1.22
CA THR A 13 -6.09 -23.45 -2.43
C THR A 13 -7.31 -23.10 -3.28
N LEU A 14 -7.37 -21.86 -3.74
CA LEU A 14 -8.29 -21.50 -4.82
C LEU A 14 -7.70 -22.04 -6.13
N ASN A 15 -8.54 -22.59 -7.01
CA ASN A 15 -8.13 -23.20 -8.30
C ASN A 15 -7.68 -22.15 -9.34
N SER A 16 -6.88 -21.19 -8.93
CA SER A 16 -6.36 -20.15 -9.81
C SER A 16 -5.04 -20.61 -10.46
N SER A 17 -4.93 -20.48 -11.76
CA SER A 17 -3.70 -20.82 -12.46
C SER A 17 -2.59 -19.83 -12.12
N TYR A 18 -1.44 -20.31 -11.65
CA TYR A 18 -0.25 -19.47 -11.42
C TYR A 18 0.17 -18.65 -12.65
N ALA A 19 -0.13 -19.12 -13.86
CA ALA A 19 0.15 -18.40 -15.09
C ALA A 19 -0.54 -17.02 -15.11
N THR A 20 -1.73 -16.89 -14.54
CA THR A 20 -2.44 -15.60 -14.44
C THR A 20 -1.74 -14.66 -13.47
N LEU A 21 -1.31 -15.15 -12.30
CA LEU A 21 -0.51 -14.38 -11.34
C LEU A 21 0.81 -13.93 -11.96
N GLU A 22 1.53 -14.84 -12.60
CA GLU A 22 2.80 -14.56 -13.26
C GLU A 22 2.67 -13.51 -14.36
N LYS A 23 1.60 -13.58 -15.15
CA LYS A 23 1.27 -12.55 -16.16
C LYS A 23 0.99 -11.19 -15.51
N ALA A 24 0.22 -11.16 -14.42
CA ALA A 24 -0.10 -9.93 -13.68
C ALA A 24 1.15 -9.32 -13.02
N LEU A 25 2.06 -10.17 -12.50
CA LEU A 25 3.34 -9.80 -11.92
C LEU A 25 4.35 -9.32 -12.97
N GLY A 26 4.28 -9.85 -14.22
CA GLY A 26 5.26 -9.62 -15.29
C GLY A 26 6.53 -10.46 -15.13
N TYR A 27 6.40 -11.63 -14.47
CA TYR A 27 7.48 -12.59 -14.27
C TYR A 27 6.96 -14.03 -14.17
N SER A 28 7.59 -14.97 -14.88
CA SER A 28 7.30 -16.39 -14.81
C SER A 28 8.41 -17.11 -14.06
N PHE A 29 8.07 -17.75 -12.93
CA PHE A 29 9.02 -18.51 -12.13
C PHE A 29 9.49 -19.76 -12.85
N LYS A 30 10.80 -19.99 -12.83
CA LYS A 30 11.44 -21.22 -13.34
C LYS A 30 11.21 -22.38 -12.35
N ASP A 31 11.44 -22.13 -11.06
CA ASP A 31 11.13 -23.07 -9.98
C ASP A 31 9.75 -22.76 -9.37
N LYS A 32 8.75 -23.57 -9.73
CA LYS A 32 7.39 -23.42 -9.18
C LYS A 32 7.30 -23.72 -7.68
N ARG A 33 8.25 -24.48 -7.13
CA ARG A 33 8.30 -24.72 -5.67
C ARG A 33 8.64 -23.45 -4.90
N LEU A 34 9.50 -22.60 -5.46
CA LEU A 34 9.82 -21.29 -4.87
C LEU A 34 8.59 -20.37 -4.86
N LEU A 35 7.82 -20.35 -5.96
CA LEU A 35 6.54 -19.63 -6.03
C LEU A 35 5.55 -20.17 -4.99
N GLU A 36 5.38 -21.49 -4.92
CA GLU A 36 4.48 -22.12 -3.94
C GLU A 36 4.89 -21.82 -2.49
N GLN A 37 6.19 -21.85 -2.18
CA GLN A 37 6.71 -21.45 -0.88
C GLN A 37 6.34 -20.02 -0.54
N ALA A 38 6.55 -19.08 -1.47
CA ALA A 38 6.21 -17.67 -1.29
C ALA A 38 4.71 -17.44 -1.01
N LEU A 39 3.85 -18.26 -1.62
CA LEU A 39 2.39 -18.20 -1.48
C LEU A 39 1.86 -18.99 -0.26
N THR A 40 2.71 -19.71 0.47
CA THR A 40 2.30 -20.58 1.58
C THR A 40 2.48 -19.87 2.91
N HIS A 41 1.38 -19.49 3.56
CA HIS A 41 1.39 -18.88 4.88
C HIS A 41 1.74 -19.91 5.99
N LYS A 42 2.42 -19.44 7.04
CA LYS A 42 2.81 -20.28 8.20
C LYS A 42 1.66 -21.03 8.87
N SER A 43 0.43 -20.54 8.76
CA SER A 43 -0.75 -21.22 9.31
C SER A 43 -0.98 -22.61 8.73
N CYS A 44 -0.44 -22.91 7.54
CA CYS A 44 -0.47 -24.23 6.93
C CYS A 44 0.39 -25.27 7.69
N LYS A 45 1.25 -24.85 8.62
CA LYS A 45 2.16 -25.70 9.42
C LYS A 45 3.04 -26.61 8.56
N LEU A 46 3.37 -26.18 7.35
CA LEU A 46 4.31 -26.86 6.47
C LEU A 46 5.75 -26.47 6.80
N ALA A 47 6.68 -27.42 6.59
CA ALA A 47 8.12 -27.18 6.81
C ALA A 47 8.66 -26.02 5.96
N LEU A 48 8.14 -25.86 4.73
CA LEU A 48 8.44 -24.72 3.86
C LEU A 48 7.22 -23.81 3.81
N ASN A 49 7.39 -22.61 4.34
CA ASN A 49 6.43 -21.53 4.30
C ASN A 49 7.12 -20.23 3.88
N ASN A 50 6.41 -19.12 3.87
CA ASN A 50 6.89 -17.85 3.33
C ASN A 50 7.76 -17.02 4.30
N GLU A 51 7.88 -17.35 5.60
CA GLU A 51 8.53 -16.49 6.60
C GLU A 51 9.99 -16.11 6.24
N ARG A 52 10.79 -17.08 5.79
CA ARG A 52 12.19 -16.78 5.40
C ARG A 52 12.30 -15.93 4.14
N LEU A 53 11.38 -16.12 3.21
CA LEU A 53 11.30 -15.30 2.00
C LEU A 53 10.78 -13.90 2.33
N GLU A 54 9.81 -13.76 3.22
CA GLU A 54 9.33 -12.48 3.75
C GLU A 54 10.48 -11.66 4.32
N PHE A 55 11.28 -12.24 5.22
CA PHE A 55 12.46 -11.58 5.78
C PHE A 55 13.41 -11.03 4.71
N LEU A 56 13.69 -11.81 3.68
CA LEU A 56 14.55 -11.37 2.57
C LEU A 56 13.85 -10.30 1.71
N GLY A 57 12.56 -10.47 1.48
CA GLY A 57 11.74 -9.58 0.64
C GLY A 57 11.60 -8.18 1.22
N ASP A 58 11.42 -8.06 2.53
CA ASP A 58 11.41 -6.77 3.23
C ASP A 58 12.70 -5.99 2.94
N ALA A 59 13.87 -6.60 3.14
CA ALA A 59 15.16 -5.96 2.88
C ALA A 59 15.33 -5.55 1.40
N VAL A 60 14.96 -6.45 0.47
CA VAL A 60 15.06 -6.20 -0.98
C VAL A 60 14.14 -5.09 -1.43
N LEU A 61 12.87 -5.11 -0.98
CA LEU A 61 11.90 -4.08 -1.31
C LEU A 61 12.23 -2.75 -0.67
N GLY A 62 12.73 -2.75 0.57
CA GLY A 62 13.20 -1.55 1.25
C GLY A 62 14.30 -0.82 0.47
N LEU A 63 15.28 -1.57 -0.05
CA LEU A 63 16.35 -1.04 -0.91
C LEU A 63 15.79 -0.52 -2.25
N VAL A 64 15.03 -1.35 -2.97
CA VAL A 64 14.49 -1.02 -4.29
C VAL A 64 13.58 0.19 -4.25
N ILE A 65 12.68 0.26 -3.27
CA ILE A 65 11.76 1.39 -3.11
C ILE A 65 12.55 2.65 -2.74
N GLY A 66 13.52 2.55 -1.82
CA GLY A 66 14.40 3.66 -1.48
C GLY A 66 15.11 4.26 -2.69
N GLU A 67 15.70 3.42 -3.53
CA GLU A 67 16.36 3.82 -4.78
C GLU A 67 15.41 4.47 -5.79
N LEU A 68 14.23 3.85 -6.01
CA LEU A 68 13.21 4.41 -6.90
C LEU A 68 12.74 5.80 -6.46
N LEU A 69 12.55 5.99 -5.16
CA LEU A 69 12.15 7.27 -4.58
C LEU A 69 13.25 8.31 -4.69
N TYR A 70 14.50 7.94 -4.39
CA TYR A 70 15.66 8.81 -4.50
C TYR A 70 15.80 9.41 -5.90
N HIS A 71 15.67 8.57 -6.94
CA HIS A 71 15.77 9.04 -8.31
C HIS A 71 14.52 9.81 -8.78
N LYS A 72 13.33 9.43 -8.31
CA LYS A 72 12.08 10.06 -8.76
C LYS A 72 11.84 11.42 -8.14
N PHE A 73 12.23 11.61 -6.89
CA PHE A 73 11.98 12.82 -6.09
C PHE A 73 13.28 13.50 -5.67
N TYR A 74 14.13 13.81 -6.67
CA TYR A 74 15.47 14.39 -6.47
C TYR A 74 15.45 15.73 -5.72
N GLN A 75 14.31 16.45 -5.69
CA GLN A 75 14.12 17.69 -4.97
C GLN A 75 13.70 17.51 -3.50
N TYR A 76 13.45 16.27 -3.04
CA TYR A 76 13.01 16.02 -1.67
C TYR A 76 14.21 15.81 -0.75
N ASP A 77 14.10 16.37 0.46
CA ASP A 77 15.04 16.12 1.54
C ASP A 77 14.90 14.68 2.11
N GLU A 78 15.85 14.30 2.94
CA GLU A 78 15.89 12.97 3.59
C GLU A 78 14.60 12.69 4.37
N GLY A 79 14.09 13.66 5.14
CA GLY A 79 12.90 13.50 5.97
C GLY A 79 11.66 13.16 5.14
N LYS A 80 11.47 13.83 4.00
CA LYS A 80 10.38 13.56 3.05
C LYS A 80 10.55 12.18 2.40
N LEU A 81 11.75 11.85 1.94
CA LEU A 81 12.04 10.55 1.33
C LEU A 81 11.84 9.40 2.33
N SER A 82 12.23 9.57 3.59
CA SER A 82 12.04 8.58 4.65
C SER A 82 10.57 8.35 4.99
N LYS A 83 9.76 9.42 5.11
CA LYS A 83 8.31 9.32 5.30
C LYS A 83 7.63 8.59 4.13
N LEU A 84 8.05 8.91 2.90
CA LEU A 84 7.56 8.33 1.67
C LEU A 84 7.85 6.83 1.61
N ARG A 85 9.09 6.47 1.87
CA ARG A 85 9.50 5.06 1.95
C ARG A 85 8.68 4.31 3.01
N ALA A 86 8.59 4.83 4.23
CA ALA A 86 7.86 4.20 5.33
C ALA A 86 6.38 3.96 5.01
N SER A 87 5.74 4.84 4.26
CA SER A 87 4.35 4.65 3.86
C SER A 87 4.18 3.52 2.84
N ILE A 88 5.11 3.40 1.87
CA ILE A 88 5.05 2.33 0.85
C ILE A 88 5.55 1.01 1.45
N VAL A 89 6.66 1.03 2.22
CA VAL A 89 7.22 -0.12 2.95
C VAL A 89 6.46 -0.29 4.27
N SER A 90 5.20 -0.60 4.15
CA SER A 90 4.29 -0.84 5.27
C SER A 90 3.30 -1.95 4.91
N ALA A 91 2.71 -2.60 5.89
CA ALA A 91 1.69 -3.62 5.65
C ALA A 91 0.55 -3.08 4.75
N HIS A 92 0.13 -1.82 4.93
CA HIS A 92 -0.88 -1.19 4.09
C HIS A 92 -0.38 -0.95 2.65
N GLY A 93 0.83 -0.43 2.48
CA GLY A 93 1.42 -0.16 1.18
C GLY A 93 1.63 -1.44 0.37
N PHE A 94 2.22 -2.47 0.98
CA PHE A 94 2.40 -3.77 0.32
C PHE A 94 1.08 -4.49 0.03
N THR A 95 0.08 -4.39 0.91
CA THR A 95 -1.28 -4.88 0.62
C THR A 95 -1.86 -4.22 -0.64
N LYS A 96 -1.65 -2.93 -0.82
CA LYS A 96 -2.12 -2.22 -2.02
C LYS A 96 -1.43 -2.77 -3.28
N LEU A 97 -0.12 -3.03 -3.24
CA LEU A 97 0.61 -3.63 -4.36
C LEU A 97 0.18 -5.08 -4.62
N ALA A 98 -0.02 -5.87 -3.58
CA ALA A 98 -0.51 -7.25 -3.66
C ALA A 98 -1.88 -7.33 -4.35
N LYS A 99 -2.80 -6.42 -4.00
CA LYS A 99 -4.14 -6.36 -4.61
C LYS A 99 -4.13 -6.00 -6.10
N VAL A 100 -3.13 -5.26 -6.57
CA VAL A 100 -2.96 -4.96 -8.01
C VAL A 100 -2.77 -6.22 -8.86
N ILE A 101 -2.22 -7.28 -8.28
CA ILE A 101 -2.00 -8.58 -8.94
C ILE A 101 -2.95 -9.67 -8.44
N ALA A 102 -3.97 -9.29 -7.67
CA ALA A 102 -4.94 -10.21 -7.06
C ALA A 102 -4.26 -11.36 -6.27
N LEU A 103 -3.18 -11.03 -5.50
CA LEU A 103 -2.35 -12.01 -4.81
C LEU A 103 -3.15 -12.86 -3.81
N GLN A 104 -4.20 -12.30 -3.20
CA GLN A 104 -5.08 -13.00 -2.25
C GLN A 104 -5.69 -14.28 -2.83
N ASP A 105 -5.92 -14.34 -4.14
CA ASP A 105 -6.56 -15.48 -4.80
C ASP A 105 -5.66 -16.71 -4.91
N TYR A 106 -4.36 -16.52 -4.68
CA TYR A 106 -3.32 -17.56 -4.83
C TYR A 106 -2.72 -18.02 -3.51
N LEU A 107 -3.05 -17.35 -2.39
CA LEU A 107 -2.49 -17.69 -1.09
C LEU A 107 -2.94 -19.08 -0.61
N ARG A 108 -2.03 -19.79 0.01
CA ARG A 108 -2.28 -21.05 0.70
C ARG A 108 -2.32 -20.75 2.20
N VAL A 109 -3.50 -20.86 2.79
CA VAL A 109 -3.73 -20.60 4.22
C VAL A 109 -4.43 -21.81 4.86
N SER A 110 -4.36 -21.95 6.17
CA SER A 110 -5.11 -22.99 6.88
C SER A 110 -6.62 -22.78 6.79
N SER A 111 -7.40 -23.82 7.03
CA SER A 111 -8.86 -23.70 7.06
C SER A 111 -9.36 -22.68 8.10
N SER A 112 -8.68 -22.56 9.25
CA SER A 112 -9.03 -21.58 10.28
C SER A 112 -8.79 -20.14 9.82
N GLU A 113 -7.69 -19.89 9.09
CA GLU A 113 -7.44 -18.58 8.50
C GLU A 113 -8.42 -18.26 7.37
N GLU A 114 -8.80 -19.25 6.57
CA GLU A 114 -9.82 -19.09 5.52
C GLU A 114 -11.16 -18.64 6.11
N ILE A 115 -11.64 -19.30 7.18
CA ILE A 115 -12.89 -18.94 7.88
C ILE A 115 -12.84 -17.48 8.41
N SER A 116 -11.66 -17.01 8.85
CA SER A 116 -11.47 -15.66 9.36
C SER A 116 -11.11 -14.63 8.28
N ASN A 117 -11.37 -14.91 7.00
CA ASN A 117 -10.98 -14.08 5.85
C ASN A 117 -9.47 -13.76 5.83
N GLY A 118 -8.64 -14.73 6.21
CA GLY A 118 -7.19 -14.54 6.34
C GLY A 118 -6.51 -14.02 5.09
N ARG A 119 -6.98 -14.40 3.89
CA ARG A 119 -6.44 -13.93 2.61
C ARG A 119 -6.56 -12.42 2.41
N GLU A 120 -7.55 -11.78 3.05
CA GLU A 120 -7.77 -10.33 2.97
C GLU A 120 -7.06 -9.55 4.08
N LYS A 121 -6.49 -10.24 5.08
CA LYS A 121 -5.77 -9.58 6.19
C LYS A 121 -4.52 -8.88 5.65
N PRO A 122 -4.34 -7.58 5.94
CA PRO A 122 -3.18 -6.82 5.47
C PRO A 122 -1.84 -7.44 5.85
N SER A 123 -1.72 -8.01 7.05
CA SER A 123 -0.49 -8.69 7.49
C SER A 123 -0.14 -9.90 6.64
N ILE A 124 -1.12 -10.75 6.30
CA ILE A 124 -0.89 -11.96 5.50
C ILE A 124 -0.56 -11.59 4.05
N LEU A 125 -1.27 -10.60 3.48
CA LEU A 125 -1.04 -10.13 2.12
C LEU A 125 0.32 -9.44 1.95
N SER A 126 0.71 -8.59 2.92
CA SER A 126 2.02 -7.93 2.86
C SER A 126 3.16 -8.93 2.95
N SER A 127 3.12 -9.85 3.93
CA SER A 127 4.14 -10.90 4.09
C SER A 127 4.26 -11.78 2.85
N ALA A 128 3.15 -12.14 2.22
CA ALA A 128 3.16 -12.92 0.98
C ALA A 128 3.70 -12.12 -0.21
N PHE A 129 3.44 -10.82 -0.29
CA PHE A 129 3.99 -9.96 -1.32
C PHE A 129 5.52 -9.82 -1.19
N GLU A 130 6.01 -9.59 0.02
CA GLU A 130 7.45 -9.58 0.30
C GLU A 130 8.10 -10.90 -0.09
N ALA A 131 7.51 -12.02 0.33
CA ALA A 131 8.00 -13.35 -0.01
C ALA A 131 8.01 -13.62 -1.52
N LEU A 132 6.98 -13.19 -2.24
CA LEU A 132 6.90 -13.31 -3.71
C LEU A 132 8.04 -12.54 -4.38
N MET A 133 8.31 -11.31 -3.91
CA MET A 133 9.38 -10.48 -4.47
C MET A 133 10.76 -11.00 -4.11
N ALA A 134 10.94 -11.63 -2.94
CA ALA A 134 12.15 -12.37 -2.60
C ALA A 134 12.38 -13.55 -3.55
N GLY A 135 11.33 -14.29 -3.89
CA GLY A 135 11.41 -15.36 -4.89
C GLY A 135 11.90 -14.85 -6.26
N VAL A 136 11.35 -13.73 -6.71
CA VAL A 136 11.84 -13.07 -7.94
C VAL A 136 13.29 -12.64 -7.81
N TYR A 137 13.68 -12.09 -6.66
CA TYR A 137 15.07 -11.70 -6.41
C TYR A 137 16.05 -12.88 -6.51
N LEU A 138 15.72 -14.00 -5.89
CA LEU A 138 16.56 -15.21 -5.88
C LEU A 138 16.76 -15.79 -7.27
N GLU A 139 15.75 -15.72 -8.14
CA GLU A 139 15.84 -16.25 -9.51
C GLU A 139 16.38 -15.27 -10.56
N ALA A 140 16.07 -13.99 -10.42
CA ALA A 140 16.26 -13.01 -11.48
C ALA A 140 17.00 -11.73 -11.04
N GLY A 141 17.38 -11.66 -9.77
CA GLY A 141 18.18 -10.56 -9.23
C GLY A 141 17.44 -9.24 -9.07
N LEU A 142 18.17 -8.25 -8.54
CA LEU A 142 17.63 -6.95 -8.10
C LEU A 142 17.02 -6.14 -9.27
N ALA A 143 17.62 -6.18 -10.45
CA ALA A 143 17.15 -5.43 -11.62
C ALA A 143 15.72 -5.84 -12.04
N LYS A 144 15.39 -7.14 -11.94
CA LYS A 144 14.04 -7.64 -12.24
C LYS A 144 13.05 -7.18 -11.17
N VAL A 145 13.40 -7.28 -9.89
CA VAL A 145 12.58 -6.78 -8.78
C VAL A 145 12.28 -5.30 -8.95
N ARG A 146 13.29 -4.48 -9.27
CA ARG A 146 13.13 -3.03 -9.53
C ARG A 146 12.10 -2.77 -10.62
N LYS A 147 12.22 -3.45 -11.78
CA LYS A 147 11.29 -3.27 -12.89
C LYS A 147 9.85 -3.62 -12.52
N ILE A 148 9.66 -4.74 -11.81
CA ILE A 148 8.34 -5.17 -11.35
C ILE A 148 7.78 -4.18 -10.34
N THR A 149 8.55 -3.81 -9.31
CA THR A 149 8.12 -2.87 -8.26
C THR A 149 7.72 -1.53 -8.86
N GLN A 150 8.51 -0.98 -9.79
CA GLN A 150 8.18 0.27 -10.48
C GLN A 150 6.85 0.18 -11.25
N ASN A 151 6.62 -0.92 -11.96
CA ASN A 151 5.36 -1.15 -12.68
C ASN A 151 4.17 -1.24 -11.70
N LEU A 152 4.32 -1.99 -10.62
CA LEU A 152 3.26 -2.14 -9.60
C LEU A 152 2.97 -0.80 -8.89
N LEU A 153 4.00 -0.02 -8.56
CA LEU A 153 3.83 1.32 -8.00
C LEU A 153 3.06 2.24 -8.96
N ASN A 154 3.39 2.24 -10.25
CA ASN A 154 2.68 3.04 -11.25
C ASN A 154 1.22 2.62 -11.42
N ARG A 155 0.90 1.33 -11.25
CA ARG A 155 -0.48 0.81 -11.31
C ARG A 155 -1.26 1.09 -10.02
N ALA A 156 -0.62 0.95 -8.86
CA ALA A 156 -1.23 1.13 -7.55
C ALA A 156 -1.45 2.60 -7.17
N TYR A 157 -0.54 3.47 -7.60
CA TYR A 157 -0.52 4.89 -7.24
C TYR A 157 -0.52 5.74 -8.50
N LYS A 158 -1.59 6.46 -8.75
CA LYS A 158 -1.60 7.52 -9.76
C LYS A 158 -0.62 8.62 -9.32
N ARG A 159 -0.01 9.33 -10.28
CA ARG A 159 1.03 10.35 -10.01
C ARG A 159 0.64 11.37 -8.92
N LEU A 160 -0.64 11.77 -8.90
CA LEU A 160 -1.22 12.64 -7.88
C LEU A 160 -1.35 11.99 -6.50
N ASP A 161 -1.63 10.67 -6.44
CA ASP A 161 -1.79 9.97 -5.16
C ASP A 161 -0.47 9.82 -4.40
N LEU A 162 0.67 9.69 -5.08
CA LEU A 162 1.98 9.66 -4.41
C LEU A 162 2.30 11.01 -3.78
N GLU A 163 2.07 12.12 -4.46
CA GLU A 163 2.24 13.45 -3.89
C GLU A 163 1.24 13.70 -2.76
N HIS A 164 -0.02 13.27 -2.93
CA HIS A 164 -1.05 13.39 -1.89
C HIS A 164 -0.80 12.53 -0.65
N LEU A 165 -0.21 11.34 -0.80
CA LEU A 165 0.13 10.49 0.35
C LEU A 165 1.24 11.07 1.23
N PHE A 166 2.01 12.04 0.73
CA PHE A 166 3.26 12.49 1.35
C PHE A 166 3.34 13.99 1.63
N MET A 167 2.47 14.77 1.00
CA MET A 167 2.37 16.18 1.35
C MET A 167 1.62 16.30 2.68
N ASP A 168 2.32 16.76 3.69
CA ASP A 168 1.66 17.30 4.87
C ASP A 168 1.08 18.67 4.48
N TYR A 169 -0.08 18.61 3.79
CA TYR A 169 -0.75 19.84 3.34
C TYR A 169 -1.09 20.76 4.49
N LYS A 170 -1.31 20.21 5.70
CA LYS A 170 -1.57 21.02 6.90
C LYS A 170 -0.35 21.84 7.26
N THR A 171 0.83 21.22 7.33
CA THR A 171 2.10 21.93 7.60
C THR A 171 2.43 22.92 6.48
N ALA A 172 2.33 22.51 5.23
CA ALA A 172 2.58 23.39 4.09
C ALA A 172 1.63 24.60 4.04
N LEU A 173 0.35 24.39 4.37
CA LEU A 173 -0.63 25.48 4.47
C LEU A 173 -0.32 26.40 5.64
N GLN A 174 0.02 25.84 6.80
CA GLN A 174 0.39 26.62 7.98
C GLN A 174 1.60 27.52 7.71
N GLU A 175 2.66 26.98 7.12
CA GLU A 175 3.84 27.76 6.71
C GLU A 175 3.45 28.91 5.75
N LEU A 176 2.62 28.60 4.75
CA LEU A 176 2.17 29.60 3.78
C LEU A 176 1.33 30.71 4.42
N THR A 177 0.34 30.33 5.26
CA THR A 177 -0.56 31.31 5.90
C THR A 177 0.14 32.10 6.98
N GLN A 178 1.09 31.49 7.70
CA GLN A 178 1.94 32.20 8.65
C GLN A 178 2.81 33.25 7.93
N ALA A 179 3.42 32.88 6.79
CA ALA A 179 4.26 33.81 6.02
C ALA A 179 3.48 34.95 5.34
N GLN A 180 2.26 34.68 4.86
CA GLN A 180 1.48 35.64 4.08
C GLN A 180 0.48 36.44 4.91
N PHE A 181 -0.12 35.85 5.92
CA PHE A 181 -1.23 36.44 6.68
C PHE A 181 -0.96 36.53 8.19
N CYS A 182 0.18 36.01 8.67
CA CYS A 182 0.52 35.90 10.10
C CYS A 182 -0.52 35.13 10.93
N VAL A 183 -1.22 34.15 10.33
CA VAL A 183 -2.26 33.35 10.98
C VAL A 183 -2.04 31.85 10.81
N ILE A 184 -2.55 31.08 11.78
CA ILE A 184 -2.56 29.63 11.73
C ILE A 184 -3.96 29.17 11.29
N PRO A 185 -4.07 28.26 10.31
CA PRO A 185 -5.38 27.73 9.90
C PRO A 185 -6.02 26.90 11.02
N THR A 186 -7.33 26.98 11.14
CA THR A 186 -8.10 26.15 12.09
C THR A 186 -9.02 25.19 11.36
N TYR A 187 -9.29 24.04 11.97
CA TYR A 187 -10.12 22.99 11.39
C TYR A 187 -11.28 22.68 12.33
N GLN A 188 -12.49 22.63 11.78
CA GLN A 188 -13.71 22.32 12.54
C GLN A 188 -14.44 21.14 11.91
N LEU A 189 -14.92 20.23 12.76
CA LEU A 189 -15.78 19.14 12.34
C LEU A 189 -17.18 19.69 12.07
N LEU A 190 -17.64 19.59 10.83
CA LEU A 190 -19.00 20.00 10.43
C LEU A 190 -19.99 18.85 10.61
N LYS A 191 -19.57 17.61 10.26
CA LYS A 191 -20.47 16.46 10.25
C LYS A 191 -19.70 15.15 10.40
N GLU A 192 -20.33 14.22 11.12
CA GLU A 192 -19.88 12.84 11.23
C GLU A 192 -21.06 11.92 10.88
N LYS A 193 -20.88 10.98 9.96
CA LYS A 193 -21.91 10.05 9.48
C LYS A 193 -21.37 8.65 9.32
N GLY A 194 -22.25 7.67 9.47
CA GLY A 194 -21.99 6.26 9.21
C GLY A 194 -21.69 5.43 10.46
N PRO A 195 -21.78 4.09 10.36
CA PRO A 195 -21.44 3.17 11.44
C PRO A 195 -19.93 3.20 11.72
N ASP A 196 -19.49 2.71 12.89
CA ASP A 196 -18.08 2.80 13.35
C ASP A 196 -17.04 2.27 12.34
N HIS A 197 -17.39 1.28 11.53
CA HIS A 197 -16.54 0.68 10.53
C HIS A 197 -16.58 1.37 9.15
N HIS A 198 -17.49 2.39 8.98
CA HIS A 198 -17.65 3.18 7.75
C HIS A 198 -17.99 4.65 8.06
N LYS A 199 -17.29 5.24 9.03
CA LYS A 199 -17.47 6.66 9.35
C LYS A 199 -16.94 7.55 8.24
N GLU A 200 -17.71 8.57 7.89
CA GLU A 200 -17.31 9.69 7.04
C GLU A 200 -17.31 10.97 7.86
N PHE A 201 -16.20 11.71 7.82
CA PHE A 201 -16.01 12.97 8.52
C PHE A 201 -15.98 14.11 7.51
N GLU A 202 -16.76 15.15 7.75
CA GLU A 202 -16.74 16.38 6.97
C GLU A 202 -16.13 17.49 7.80
N MET A 203 -15.03 18.08 7.32
CA MET A 203 -14.27 19.12 8.00
C MET A 203 -14.34 20.43 7.22
N ALA A 204 -14.33 21.56 7.93
CA ALA A 204 -14.11 22.89 7.36
C ALA A 204 -12.76 23.44 7.81
N LEU A 205 -12.10 24.10 6.91
CA LEU A 205 -10.86 24.86 7.14
C LEU A 205 -11.16 26.36 7.16
N TYR A 206 -10.68 27.02 8.19
CA TYR A 206 -10.79 28.47 8.35
C TYR A 206 -9.42 29.14 8.32
N ILE A 207 -9.33 30.28 7.64
CA ILE A 207 -8.22 31.20 7.67
C ILE A 207 -8.84 32.59 7.94
N GLN A 208 -8.45 33.27 9.04
CA GLN A 208 -9.02 34.56 9.46
C GLN A 208 -10.57 34.53 9.51
N ASP A 209 -11.14 33.54 10.17
CA ASP A 209 -12.59 33.36 10.35
C ASP A 209 -13.41 33.14 9.06
N LYS A 210 -12.76 33.01 7.90
CA LYS A 210 -13.39 32.65 6.63
C LYS A 210 -13.19 31.20 6.28
N ILE A 211 -14.25 30.52 5.80
CA ILE A 211 -14.16 29.16 5.28
C ILE A 211 -13.41 29.19 3.94
N TYR A 212 -12.23 28.57 3.89
CA TYR A 212 -11.44 28.42 2.66
C TYR A 212 -11.71 27.11 1.93
N ALA A 213 -12.00 26.05 2.68
CA ALA A 213 -12.29 24.75 2.09
C ALA A 213 -13.17 23.90 3.01
N THR A 214 -13.93 22.99 2.42
CA THR A 214 -14.62 21.90 3.11
C THR A 214 -14.30 20.60 2.39
N ALA A 215 -14.03 19.52 3.14
CA ALA A 215 -13.72 18.23 2.56
C ALA A 215 -14.20 17.07 3.44
N LYS A 216 -14.36 15.92 2.80
CA LYS A 216 -14.75 14.67 3.46
C LYS A 216 -13.59 13.68 3.46
N GLY A 217 -13.56 12.81 4.46
CA GLY A 217 -12.58 11.73 4.58
C GLY A 217 -13.07 10.61 5.48
N LYS A 218 -12.42 9.47 5.40
CA LYS A 218 -12.69 8.30 6.25
C LYS A 218 -12.15 8.46 7.68
N SER A 219 -11.38 9.50 7.92
CA SER A 219 -10.91 9.94 9.24
C SER A 219 -10.86 11.47 9.28
N LYS A 220 -10.90 12.04 10.49
CA LYS A 220 -10.73 13.50 10.68
C LYS A 220 -9.44 13.98 10.03
N LYS A 221 -8.33 13.25 10.25
CA LYS A 221 -7.01 13.57 9.68
C LYS A 221 -7.02 13.59 8.15
N GLU A 222 -7.69 12.64 7.51
CA GLU A 222 -7.82 12.60 6.05
C GLU A 222 -8.63 13.80 5.52
N ALA A 223 -9.76 14.10 6.14
CA ALA A 223 -10.60 15.24 5.77
C ALA A 223 -9.86 16.58 5.96
N GLU A 224 -9.11 16.74 7.05
CA GLU A 224 -8.27 17.92 7.30
C GLU A 224 -7.18 18.11 6.24
N GLN A 225 -6.48 17.03 5.84
CA GLN A 225 -5.47 17.06 4.79
C GLN A 225 -6.08 17.44 3.43
N GLN A 226 -7.29 16.96 3.12
CA GLN A 226 -8.02 17.33 1.91
C GLN A 226 -8.46 18.81 1.92
N CYS A 227 -8.91 19.33 3.07
CA CYS A 227 -9.19 20.76 3.22
C CYS A 227 -7.95 21.60 2.96
N ALA A 228 -6.82 21.22 3.57
CA ALA A 228 -5.55 21.92 3.42
C ALA A 228 -5.07 21.93 1.96
N TYR A 229 -5.20 20.80 1.25
CA TYR A 229 -4.90 20.72 -0.16
C TYR A 229 -5.71 21.69 -1.01
N GLN A 230 -7.04 21.69 -0.84
CA GLN A 230 -7.94 22.58 -1.58
C GLN A 230 -7.62 24.07 -1.30
N ALA A 231 -7.33 24.40 -0.04
CA ALA A 231 -6.95 25.77 0.34
C ALA A 231 -5.63 26.20 -0.30
N LEU A 232 -4.62 25.31 -0.33
CA LEU A 232 -3.33 25.56 -1.00
C LEU A 232 -3.48 25.79 -2.50
N GLN A 233 -4.36 25.04 -3.18
CA GLN A 233 -4.63 25.26 -4.60
C GLN A 233 -5.24 26.66 -4.84
N LYS A 234 -6.28 27.02 -4.09
CA LYS A 234 -6.92 28.34 -4.19
C LYS A 234 -5.95 29.50 -3.92
N LEU A 235 -5.06 29.34 -2.93
CA LEU A 235 -4.07 30.37 -2.61
C LEU A 235 -2.94 30.51 -3.67
N LYS A 236 -2.69 29.45 -4.44
CA LYS A 236 -1.75 29.48 -5.57
C LYS A 236 -2.36 30.09 -6.83
N GLU A 237 -3.65 29.86 -7.08
CA GLU A 237 -4.39 30.41 -8.23
C GLU A 237 -4.70 31.90 -8.06
N ALA A 238 -4.69 32.41 -6.84
CA ALA A 238 -4.93 33.83 -6.53
C ALA A 238 -3.68 34.71 -6.65
N LYS A 239 -2.54 34.15 -7.07
CA LYS A 239 -1.30 34.86 -7.41
C LYS A 239 -1.12 34.97 -8.90
#